data_f90e6a074c6c41c7bec7111546171af1
#
_entry.id   f90e6a074c6c41c7bec7111546171af1
#
_cell.length_a   1.000
_cell.length_b   1.000
_cell.length_c   1.000
_cell.angle_alpha   90.00
_cell.angle_beta   90.00
_cell.angle_gamma   90.00
#
_symmetry.space_group_name_H-M   'P 1'
#
loop_
_entity.id
_entity.type
_entity.pdbx_description
1 polymer ?
#
loop_
_entity_poly.entity_id
_entity_poly.type
_entity_poly.pdbx_seq_one_letter_code
_entity_poly.pdbx_strand_id
1 'polypeptide(L)'
;MSREEPYYIPIPEEYGRRKLNALYREIPLKDTASRLLRKYLNAAANLYGIIPLSKLYGIIIITSQNKSLVTKEEFLAFAEIARHECEDYYILGKSELYYDGPETELMEYEVIDVQLIGEDLEPYHEILRGHQGKPYYVPDKKEFLAYDNPFHWENTPEAEAFRNFLLTKTTVPEDKLEAVFIDIYYGLHCMNAGFEDVMNRLDEIGVKFRRKVDIGDFAEVYTPFHNHVRMQYNRGHTPDELTAMYPPEERIPKSISFGPNIRQAIADGTMNPDELRQGILAMEMPSEELRMNFLKEIAEIQNGTKPKKVGRNDPCPCG
;
A
#
# COMPACT_ATOMS: atom_id res chain seq x y z
N MET A 1 -35.11 -5.20 -10.93
CA MET A 1 -33.72 -5.15 -10.44
C MET A 1 -33.65 -6.12 -9.27
N SER A 2 -33.11 -7.31 -9.50
CA SER A 2 -32.80 -8.27 -8.43
C SER A 2 -31.72 -7.61 -7.57
N ARG A 3 -31.96 -7.46 -6.26
CA ARG A 3 -30.90 -7.19 -5.32
C ARG A 3 -30.03 -8.46 -5.34
N GLU A 4 -28.86 -8.38 -5.93
CA GLU A 4 -27.84 -9.39 -5.72
C GLU A 4 -27.53 -9.37 -4.23
N GLU A 5 -27.66 -10.53 -3.58
CA GLU A 5 -27.27 -10.65 -2.19
C GLU A 5 -25.75 -10.36 -2.10
N PRO A 6 -25.29 -9.61 -1.09
CA PRO A 6 -23.87 -9.34 -0.95
C PRO A 6 -23.11 -10.67 -0.78
N TYR A 7 -22.05 -10.84 -1.56
CA TYR A 7 -21.16 -11.99 -1.41
C TYR A 7 -20.35 -11.84 -0.12
N TYR A 8 -20.48 -12.80 0.78
CA TYR A 8 -19.65 -12.87 1.97
C TYR A 8 -18.49 -13.83 1.73
N ILE A 9 -17.27 -13.37 1.94
CA ILE A 9 -16.06 -14.20 1.81
C ILE A 9 -16.13 -15.30 2.86
N PRO A 10 -16.08 -16.58 2.47
CA PRO A 10 -16.11 -17.70 3.41
C PRO A 10 -14.76 -17.84 4.13
N ILE A 11 -14.59 -17.07 5.21
CA ILE A 11 -13.40 -17.19 6.07
C ILE A 11 -13.35 -18.62 6.65
N PRO A 12 -12.19 -19.29 6.61
CA PRO A 12 -12.05 -20.62 7.20
C PRO A 12 -12.44 -20.64 8.68
N GLU A 13 -13.14 -21.73 9.10
CA GLU A 13 -13.52 -21.89 10.49
C GLU A 13 -12.29 -21.89 11.41
N GLU A 14 -12.30 -21.06 12.44
CA GLU A 14 -11.26 -21.04 13.46
C GLU A 14 -11.33 -22.31 14.34
N TYR A 15 -10.20 -22.98 14.51
CA TYR A 15 -10.12 -24.17 15.34
C TYR A 15 -9.61 -23.85 16.74
N GLY A 16 -10.29 -24.38 17.74
CA GLY A 16 -9.82 -24.28 19.10
C GLY A 16 -8.45 -24.97 19.31
N ARG A 17 -7.66 -24.48 20.25
CA ARG A 17 -6.29 -24.90 20.56
C ARG A 17 -6.10 -26.43 20.67
N ARG A 18 -7.10 -27.14 21.18
CA ARG A 18 -7.04 -28.61 21.30
C ARG A 18 -7.04 -29.29 19.93
N LYS A 19 -7.88 -28.81 18.99
CA LYS A 19 -7.99 -29.36 17.64
C LYS A 19 -6.70 -29.01 16.85
N LEU A 20 -6.23 -27.77 16.90
CA LEU A 20 -4.97 -27.35 16.27
C LEU A 20 -3.78 -28.19 16.74
N ASN A 21 -3.62 -28.37 18.05
CA ASN A 21 -2.55 -29.19 18.60
C ASN A 21 -2.63 -30.68 18.18
N ALA A 22 -3.84 -31.23 17.97
CA ALA A 22 -3.99 -32.56 17.44
C ALA A 22 -3.51 -32.64 15.98
N LEU A 23 -3.96 -31.71 15.12
CA LEU A 23 -3.57 -31.65 13.71
C LEU A 23 -2.06 -31.46 13.54
N TYR A 24 -1.44 -30.56 14.30
CA TYR A 24 0.02 -30.33 14.23
C TYR A 24 0.86 -31.54 14.66
N ARG A 25 0.31 -32.48 15.44
CA ARG A 25 1.01 -33.73 15.79
C ARG A 25 0.97 -34.76 14.68
N GLU A 26 0.05 -34.63 13.74
CA GLU A 26 -0.12 -35.57 12.61
C GLU A 26 0.86 -35.24 11.46
N ILE A 27 1.40 -34.01 11.41
CA ILE A 27 2.39 -33.64 10.41
C ILE A 27 3.83 -33.88 10.93
N PRO A 28 4.78 -34.33 10.08
CA PRO A 28 6.14 -34.64 10.49
C PRO A 28 7.00 -33.37 10.70
N LEU A 29 6.46 -32.35 11.33
CA LEU A 29 7.10 -31.05 11.52
C LEU A 29 7.47 -30.82 12.99
N LYS A 30 8.71 -30.36 13.23
CA LYS A 30 9.17 -30.02 14.58
C LYS A 30 8.48 -28.73 15.06
N ASP A 31 8.15 -28.65 16.35
CA ASP A 31 7.57 -27.45 16.96
C ASP A 31 8.35 -26.16 16.70
N THR A 32 9.69 -26.26 16.62
CA THR A 32 10.55 -25.12 16.31
C THR A 32 10.38 -24.64 14.88
N ALA A 33 10.14 -25.55 13.94
CA ALA A 33 9.87 -25.24 12.56
C ALA A 33 8.46 -24.63 12.41
N SER A 34 7.44 -25.22 13.06
CA SER A 34 6.08 -24.69 13.06
C SER A 34 6.02 -23.25 13.59
N ARG A 35 6.68 -22.99 14.73
CA ARG A 35 6.77 -21.63 15.27
C ARG A 35 7.48 -20.66 14.34
N LEU A 36 8.53 -21.09 13.64
CA LEU A 36 9.24 -20.25 12.69
C LEU A 36 8.41 -19.99 11.43
N LEU A 37 7.69 -20.98 10.92
CA LEU A 37 6.78 -20.81 9.78
C LEU A 37 5.65 -19.83 10.09
N ARG A 38 5.08 -19.87 11.29
CA ARG A 38 4.07 -18.91 11.73
C ARG A 38 4.60 -17.47 11.70
N LYS A 39 5.84 -17.28 12.17
CA LYS A 39 6.51 -15.97 12.06
C LYS A 39 6.74 -15.53 10.61
N TYR A 40 7.03 -16.47 9.71
CA TYR A 40 7.15 -16.15 8.29
C TYR A 40 5.80 -15.75 7.67
N LEU A 41 4.68 -16.40 8.06
CA LEU A 41 3.35 -16.02 7.59
C LEU A 41 2.95 -14.62 8.08
N ASN A 42 3.10 -14.34 9.39
CA ASN A 42 2.85 -13.02 9.96
C ASN A 42 3.72 -11.95 9.29
N ALA A 43 5.02 -12.18 9.20
CA ALA A 43 5.95 -11.23 8.58
C ALA A 43 5.62 -10.98 7.10
N ALA A 44 5.17 -12.00 6.38
CA ALA A 44 4.79 -11.88 4.99
C ALA A 44 3.50 -11.07 4.80
N ALA A 45 2.49 -11.29 5.64
CA ALA A 45 1.27 -10.49 5.66
C ALA A 45 1.59 -9.02 5.96
N ASN A 46 2.33 -8.77 7.02
CA ASN A 46 2.69 -7.40 7.44
C ASN A 46 3.54 -6.69 6.39
N LEU A 47 4.55 -7.34 5.79
CA LEU A 47 5.46 -6.69 4.84
C LEU A 47 4.85 -6.49 3.45
N TYR A 48 4.04 -7.45 2.97
CA TYR A 48 3.57 -7.46 1.59
C TYR A 48 2.07 -7.23 1.44
N GLY A 49 1.29 -7.33 2.50
CA GLY A 49 -0.17 -7.33 2.44
C GLY A 49 -0.74 -8.59 1.80
N ILE A 50 -0.23 -8.98 0.64
CA ILE A 50 -0.68 -10.14 -0.13
C ILE A 50 0.52 -10.86 -0.73
N ILE A 51 0.61 -12.18 -0.52
CA ILE A 51 1.64 -13.01 -1.14
C ILE A 51 1.16 -14.46 -1.35
N PRO A 52 1.30 -15.05 -2.56
CA PRO A 52 1.04 -16.46 -2.76
C PRO A 52 1.98 -17.35 -1.94
N LEU A 53 1.47 -18.47 -1.40
CA LEU A 53 2.27 -19.44 -0.66
C LEU A 53 3.48 -19.95 -1.46
N SER A 54 3.35 -20.08 -2.78
CA SER A 54 4.45 -20.45 -3.68
C SER A 54 5.62 -19.47 -3.63
N LYS A 55 5.33 -18.17 -3.56
CA LYS A 55 6.35 -17.11 -3.46
C LYS A 55 6.94 -17.07 -2.06
N LEU A 56 6.11 -17.16 -1.03
CA LEU A 56 6.57 -17.19 0.36
C LEU A 56 7.49 -18.38 0.61
N TYR A 57 7.15 -19.58 0.10
CA TYR A 57 8.03 -20.75 0.19
C TYR A 57 9.40 -20.48 -0.45
N GLY A 58 9.43 -19.85 -1.62
CA GLY A 58 10.69 -19.42 -2.25
C GLY A 58 11.53 -18.49 -1.37
N ILE A 59 10.88 -17.51 -0.72
CA ILE A 59 11.53 -16.58 0.22
C ILE A 59 12.09 -17.33 1.44
N ILE A 60 11.33 -18.27 2.00
CA ILE A 60 11.77 -19.11 3.13
C ILE A 60 13.05 -19.88 2.76
N ILE A 61 13.11 -20.46 1.56
CA ILE A 61 14.30 -21.20 1.09
C ILE A 61 15.51 -20.26 0.94
N ILE A 62 15.33 -19.10 0.32
CA ILE A 62 16.39 -18.10 0.11
C ILE A 62 16.92 -17.60 1.45
N THR A 63 16.04 -17.16 2.35
CA THR A 63 16.41 -16.58 3.65
C THR A 63 16.98 -17.61 4.63
N SER A 64 16.68 -18.92 4.42
CA SER A 64 17.27 -20.03 5.18
C SER A 64 18.65 -20.47 4.65
N GLN A 65 19.24 -19.73 3.72
CA GLN A 65 20.55 -20.04 3.10
C GLN A 65 20.59 -21.44 2.47
N ASN A 66 19.51 -21.85 1.80
CA ASN A 66 19.34 -23.18 1.19
C ASN A 66 19.46 -24.36 2.17
N LYS A 67 19.43 -24.11 3.47
CA LYS A 67 19.23 -25.17 4.47
C LYS A 67 17.73 -25.44 4.50
N SER A 68 17.33 -26.60 4.00
CA SER A 68 15.94 -27.01 3.97
C SER A 68 15.34 -26.95 5.39
N LEU A 69 14.65 -25.86 5.70
CA LEU A 69 13.91 -25.73 6.96
C LEU A 69 12.77 -26.74 6.98
N VAL A 70 12.08 -26.84 5.83
CA VAL A 70 10.93 -27.72 5.59
C VAL A 70 10.88 -28.11 4.12
N THR A 71 10.33 -29.28 3.82
CA THR A 71 9.97 -29.65 2.44
C THR A 71 8.73 -28.87 1.98
N LYS A 72 8.45 -28.92 0.68
CA LYS A 72 7.24 -28.31 0.12
C LYS A 72 5.97 -28.95 0.71
N GLU A 73 5.97 -30.27 0.86
CA GLU A 73 4.87 -31.04 1.41
C GLU A 73 4.61 -30.71 2.89
N GLU A 74 5.66 -30.59 3.70
CA GLU A 74 5.57 -30.17 5.09
C GLU A 74 5.06 -28.72 5.23
N PHE A 75 5.52 -27.83 4.35
CA PHE A 75 5.04 -26.44 4.33
C PHE A 75 3.55 -26.36 3.99
N LEU A 76 3.09 -27.11 2.98
CA LEU A 76 1.67 -27.17 2.63
C LEU A 76 0.82 -27.76 3.73
N ALA A 77 1.26 -28.88 4.34
CA ALA A 77 0.56 -29.48 5.46
C ALA A 77 0.46 -28.50 6.66
N PHE A 78 1.50 -27.72 6.89
CA PHE A 78 1.47 -26.65 7.89
C PHE A 78 0.48 -25.54 7.51
N ALA A 79 0.54 -25.02 6.28
CA ALA A 79 -0.31 -23.93 5.81
C ALA A 79 -1.80 -24.30 5.85
N GLU A 80 -2.16 -25.56 5.53
CA GLU A 80 -3.54 -26.07 5.63
C GLU A 80 -4.07 -26.02 7.05
N ILE A 81 -3.24 -26.27 8.05
CA ILE A 81 -3.64 -26.15 9.45
C ILE A 81 -3.65 -24.68 9.88
N ALA A 82 -2.63 -23.92 9.49
CA ALA A 82 -2.44 -22.52 9.89
C ALA A 82 -3.59 -21.60 9.44
N ARG A 83 -4.25 -21.91 8.31
CA ARG A 83 -5.42 -21.15 7.85
C ARG A 83 -6.63 -21.19 8.80
N HIS A 84 -6.60 -22.08 9.79
CA HIS A 84 -7.62 -22.22 10.85
C HIS A 84 -7.16 -21.63 12.19
N GLU A 85 -6.01 -20.99 12.23
CA GLU A 85 -5.54 -20.23 13.40
C GLU A 85 -6.15 -18.82 13.39
N CYS A 86 -6.35 -18.25 14.59
CA CYS A 86 -6.73 -16.85 14.75
C CYS A 86 -5.45 -16.00 14.82
N GLU A 87 -4.96 -15.57 13.67
CA GLU A 87 -3.76 -14.75 13.49
C GLU A 87 -4.13 -13.48 12.70
N ASP A 88 -3.18 -12.56 12.52
CA ASP A 88 -3.41 -11.31 11.80
C ASP A 88 -3.32 -11.48 10.27
N TYR A 89 -3.54 -12.69 9.77
CA TYR A 89 -3.60 -13.01 8.33
C TYR A 89 -4.68 -14.07 8.04
N TYR A 90 -5.13 -14.07 6.79
CA TYR A 90 -5.89 -15.18 6.20
C TYR A 90 -5.04 -15.93 5.18
N ILE A 91 -5.33 -17.21 4.95
CA ILE A 91 -4.82 -17.98 3.82
C ILE A 91 -6.03 -18.41 2.99
N LEU A 92 -6.24 -17.77 1.84
CA LEU A 92 -7.43 -17.92 1.02
C LEU A 92 -7.10 -18.27 -0.43
N GLY A 93 -7.93 -19.13 -1.01
CA GLY A 93 -7.90 -19.43 -2.45
C GLY A 93 -8.81 -18.50 -3.25
N LYS A 94 -8.68 -18.52 -4.58
CA LYS A 94 -9.49 -17.66 -5.46
C LYS A 94 -10.97 -18.00 -5.43
N SER A 95 -11.33 -19.28 -5.24
CA SER A 95 -12.72 -19.73 -5.06
C SER A 95 -13.36 -19.25 -3.77
N GLU A 96 -12.56 -18.87 -2.77
CA GLU A 96 -13.04 -18.28 -1.51
C GLU A 96 -13.13 -16.75 -1.61
N LEU A 97 -12.23 -16.12 -2.34
CA LEU A 97 -12.21 -14.66 -2.52
C LEU A 97 -13.30 -14.17 -3.49
N TYR A 98 -13.69 -14.98 -4.46
CA TYR A 98 -14.62 -14.58 -5.52
C TYR A 98 -15.71 -15.62 -5.70
N TYR A 99 -16.97 -15.17 -5.87
CA TYR A 99 -18.12 -16.05 -6.10
C TYR A 99 -17.92 -17.06 -7.24
N ASP A 100 -17.34 -16.61 -8.35
CA ASP A 100 -17.01 -17.43 -9.52
C ASP A 100 -15.50 -17.69 -9.64
N GLY A 101 -14.77 -17.62 -8.52
CA GLY A 101 -13.35 -17.86 -8.50
C GLY A 101 -12.99 -19.30 -8.85
N PRO A 102 -11.90 -19.53 -9.59
CA PRO A 102 -11.46 -20.89 -9.92
C PRO A 102 -10.93 -21.60 -8.67
N GLU A 103 -11.16 -22.90 -8.59
CA GLU A 103 -10.42 -23.76 -7.68
C GLU A 103 -8.94 -23.75 -8.04
N THR A 104 -8.08 -23.56 -7.06
CA THR A 104 -6.64 -23.51 -7.23
C THR A 104 -5.95 -24.49 -6.27
N GLU A 105 -4.72 -24.88 -6.60
CA GLU A 105 -3.91 -25.67 -5.67
C GLU A 105 -3.52 -24.81 -4.46
N LEU A 106 -3.35 -25.44 -3.29
CA LEU A 106 -3.00 -24.75 -2.04
C LEU A 106 -1.74 -23.86 -2.17
N MET A 107 -0.76 -24.23 -2.99
CA MET A 107 0.42 -23.39 -3.25
C MET A 107 0.10 -22.04 -3.90
N GLU A 108 -1.05 -21.91 -4.54
CA GLU A 108 -1.52 -20.66 -5.15
C GLU A 108 -2.45 -19.86 -4.22
N TYR A 109 -2.77 -20.41 -3.03
CA TYR A 109 -3.48 -19.65 -2.01
C TYR A 109 -2.61 -18.48 -1.55
N GLU A 110 -3.26 -17.40 -1.18
CA GLU A 110 -2.61 -16.16 -0.78
C GLU A 110 -2.66 -15.99 0.74
N VAL A 111 -1.51 -15.63 1.31
CA VAL A 111 -1.44 -15.06 2.65
C VAL A 111 -1.83 -13.60 2.50
N ILE A 112 -2.85 -13.18 3.23
CA ILE A 112 -3.47 -11.86 3.11
C ILE A 112 -3.58 -11.23 4.49
N ASP A 113 -3.10 -9.99 4.64
CA ASP A 113 -3.32 -9.20 5.85
C ASP A 113 -4.84 -9.07 6.12
N VAL A 114 -5.27 -9.35 7.35
CA VAL A 114 -6.70 -9.32 7.72
C VAL A 114 -7.36 -7.99 7.41
N GLN A 115 -6.63 -6.89 7.41
CA GLN A 115 -7.17 -5.55 7.16
C GLN A 115 -7.56 -5.31 5.71
N LEU A 116 -7.08 -6.14 4.78
CA LEU A 116 -7.41 -6.06 3.36
C LEU A 116 -8.74 -6.77 3.03
N ILE A 117 -9.29 -7.51 3.99
CA ILE A 117 -10.55 -8.27 3.86
C ILE A 117 -11.59 -7.62 4.75
N GLY A 118 -12.52 -6.87 4.16
CA GLY A 118 -13.58 -6.15 4.86
C GLY A 118 -14.97 -6.43 4.27
N GLU A 119 -15.85 -5.43 4.34
CA GLU A 119 -17.19 -5.52 3.74
C GLU A 119 -17.13 -5.62 2.21
N ASP A 120 -16.07 -5.10 1.63
CA ASP A 120 -15.72 -5.24 0.22
C ASP A 120 -14.23 -5.61 0.06
N LEU A 121 -13.83 -5.92 -1.18
CA LEU A 121 -12.45 -6.28 -1.52
C LEU A 121 -11.65 -5.09 -2.11
N GLU A 122 -12.12 -3.86 -1.97
CA GLU A 122 -11.42 -2.72 -2.59
C GLU A 122 -10.00 -2.54 -2.03
N PRO A 123 -9.73 -2.63 -0.71
CA PRO A 123 -8.36 -2.57 -0.19
C PRO A 123 -7.46 -3.68 -0.75
N TYR A 124 -7.98 -4.91 -0.84
CA TYR A 124 -7.27 -6.03 -1.44
C TYR A 124 -6.94 -5.77 -2.92
N HIS A 125 -7.91 -5.27 -3.69
CA HIS A 125 -7.70 -4.94 -5.12
C HIS A 125 -6.74 -3.78 -5.32
N GLU A 126 -6.72 -2.80 -4.43
CA GLU A 126 -5.77 -1.70 -4.46
C GLU A 126 -4.34 -2.21 -4.32
N ILE A 127 -4.08 -3.05 -3.33
CA ILE A 127 -2.76 -3.68 -3.15
C ILE A 127 -2.38 -4.52 -4.37
N LEU A 128 -3.29 -5.32 -4.92
CA LEU A 128 -3.02 -6.10 -6.14
C LEU A 128 -2.66 -5.23 -7.34
N ARG A 129 -3.35 -4.09 -7.52
CA ARG A 129 -2.99 -3.11 -8.59
C ARG A 129 -1.57 -2.58 -8.38
N GLY A 130 -1.23 -2.25 -7.14
CA GLY A 130 0.12 -1.81 -6.78
C GLY A 130 1.19 -2.86 -7.04
N HIS A 131 0.87 -4.13 -6.88
CA HIS A 131 1.81 -5.23 -7.08
C HIS A 131 2.19 -5.49 -8.55
N GLN A 132 1.39 -5.00 -9.51
CA GLN A 132 1.60 -5.31 -10.93
C GLN A 132 3.00 -4.89 -11.41
N GLY A 133 3.72 -5.84 -12.02
CA GLY A 133 5.04 -5.60 -12.58
C GLY A 133 6.19 -5.42 -11.58
N LYS A 134 5.92 -5.42 -10.27
CA LYS A 134 6.95 -5.26 -9.24
C LYS A 134 7.44 -6.62 -8.72
N PRO A 135 8.75 -6.81 -8.47
CA PRO A 135 9.26 -7.97 -7.74
C PRO A 135 8.89 -7.87 -6.25
N TYR A 136 8.97 -8.98 -5.51
CA TYR A 136 8.95 -8.93 -4.04
C TYR A 136 10.32 -8.48 -3.52
N TYR A 137 10.34 -7.56 -2.57
CA TYR A 137 11.54 -7.29 -1.77
C TYR A 137 11.87 -8.52 -0.92
N VAL A 138 13.11 -8.95 -0.95
CA VAL A 138 13.56 -10.12 -0.18
C VAL A 138 14.71 -9.70 0.74
N PRO A 139 14.42 -9.32 1.99
CA PRO A 139 15.43 -8.97 2.98
C PRO A 139 16.19 -10.18 3.49
N ASP A 140 17.19 -9.97 4.33
CA ASP A 140 17.76 -11.07 5.08
C ASP A 140 16.77 -11.67 6.09
N LYS A 141 17.07 -12.85 6.63
CA LYS A 141 16.18 -13.57 7.55
C LYS A 141 15.82 -12.75 8.79
N LYS A 142 16.77 -12.01 9.36
CA LYS A 142 16.58 -11.25 10.60
C LYS A 142 15.65 -10.06 10.36
N GLU A 143 15.90 -9.37 9.29
CA GLU A 143 15.09 -8.23 8.84
C GLU A 143 13.67 -8.68 8.47
N PHE A 144 13.53 -9.77 7.67
CA PHE A 144 12.24 -10.33 7.33
C PHE A 144 11.40 -10.65 8.58
N LEU A 145 12.00 -11.39 9.53
CA LEU A 145 11.30 -11.82 10.74
C LEU A 145 11.05 -10.69 11.76
N ALA A 146 11.61 -9.49 11.57
CA ALA A 146 11.25 -8.33 12.36
C ALA A 146 9.80 -7.88 12.08
N TYR A 147 9.32 -8.12 10.86
CA TYR A 147 7.92 -7.88 10.46
C TYR A 147 6.90 -8.86 11.05
N ASP A 148 7.33 -9.89 11.84
CA ASP A 148 6.43 -10.64 12.74
C ASP A 148 5.71 -9.71 13.76
N ASN A 149 6.29 -8.54 14.03
CA ASN A 149 5.65 -7.46 14.76
C ASN A 149 4.96 -6.50 13.77
N PRO A 150 3.62 -6.33 13.79
CA PRO A 150 2.90 -5.46 12.86
C PRO A 150 3.25 -3.97 13.01
N PHE A 151 3.83 -3.57 14.16
CA PHE A 151 4.30 -2.19 14.41
C PHE A 151 5.80 -2.02 14.18
N HIS A 152 6.43 -2.99 13.49
CA HIS A 152 7.84 -2.86 13.12
C HIS A 152 8.05 -1.76 12.09
N TRP A 153 9.06 -0.94 12.30
CA TRP A 153 9.53 0.05 11.34
C TRP A 153 11.05 0.08 11.32
N GLU A 154 11.61 0.44 10.17
CA GLU A 154 13.07 0.54 10.00
C GLU A 154 13.56 1.90 10.51
N ASN A 155 14.51 1.85 11.44
CA ASN A 155 15.13 3.05 11.99
C ASN A 155 16.11 3.65 10.98
N THR A 156 15.61 4.42 10.02
CA THR A 156 16.41 5.14 9.03
C THR A 156 16.67 6.58 9.48
N PRO A 157 17.71 7.26 8.94
CA PRO A 157 17.95 8.67 9.21
C PRO A 157 16.75 9.57 8.89
N GLU A 158 15.98 9.21 7.84
CA GLU A 158 14.80 9.94 7.38
C GLU A 158 13.64 9.77 8.36
N ALA A 159 13.44 8.57 8.91
CA ALA A 159 12.46 8.31 9.96
C ALA A 159 12.79 9.09 11.23
N GLU A 160 14.05 9.12 11.64
CA GLU A 160 14.48 9.91 12.81
C GLU A 160 14.34 11.43 12.56
N ALA A 161 14.65 11.91 11.36
CA ALA A 161 14.44 13.31 11.00
C ALA A 161 12.96 13.70 11.06
N PHE A 162 12.07 12.83 10.55
CA PHE A 162 10.63 13.04 10.61
C PHE A 162 10.10 13.02 12.06
N ARG A 163 10.53 12.08 12.89
CA ARG A 163 10.19 12.03 14.32
C ARG A 163 10.64 13.29 15.05
N ASN A 164 11.87 13.75 14.78
CA ASN A 164 12.38 14.98 15.36
C ASN A 164 11.59 16.22 14.90
N PHE A 165 11.14 16.25 13.66
CA PHE A 165 10.25 17.30 13.16
C PHE A 165 8.91 17.29 13.92
N LEU A 166 8.26 16.14 14.06
CA LEU A 166 7.02 16.02 14.82
C LEU A 166 7.18 16.57 16.25
N LEU A 167 8.27 16.21 16.93
CA LEU A 167 8.53 16.64 18.31
C LEU A 167 8.82 18.15 18.43
N THR A 168 9.63 18.68 17.51
CA THR A 168 10.18 20.05 17.65
C THR A 168 9.38 21.12 16.90
N LYS A 169 8.71 20.75 15.82
CA LYS A 169 8.03 21.68 14.91
C LYS A 169 6.50 21.61 14.96
N THR A 170 5.95 20.63 15.69
CA THR A 170 4.51 20.48 15.87
C THR A 170 4.10 20.53 17.34
N THR A 171 2.79 20.46 17.60
CA THR A 171 2.22 20.43 18.96
C THR A 171 2.16 19.03 19.55
N VAL A 172 2.76 18.02 18.93
CA VAL A 172 2.82 16.64 19.47
C VAL A 172 3.52 16.65 20.83
N PRO A 173 2.88 16.15 21.88
CA PRO A 173 3.53 15.95 23.18
C PRO A 173 4.56 14.81 23.10
N GLU A 174 5.65 14.91 23.85
CA GLU A 174 6.73 13.91 23.83
C GLU A 174 6.22 12.50 24.19
N ASP A 175 5.31 12.38 25.15
CA ASP A 175 4.69 11.12 25.54
C ASP A 175 3.72 10.52 24.50
N LYS A 176 3.35 11.28 23.47
CA LYS A 176 2.51 10.84 22.34
C LYS A 176 3.28 10.66 21.04
N LEU A 177 4.53 11.07 21.00
CA LEU A 177 5.32 11.07 19.76
C LEU A 177 5.34 9.70 19.08
N GLU A 178 5.60 8.63 19.85
CA GLU A 178 5.69 7.28 19.29
C GLU A 178 4.35 6.82 18.69
N ALA A 179 3.25 7.08 19.39
CA ALA A 179 1.92 6.71 18.90
C ALA A 179 1.54 7.47 17.62
N VAL A 180 1.84 8.77 17.54
CA VAL A 180 1.60 9.59 16.36
C VAL A 180 2.49 9.13 15.20
N PHE A 181 3.77 8.87 15.47
CA PHE A 181 4.69 8.39 14.44
C PHE A 181 4.27 7.04 13.87
N ILE A 182 3.93 6.06 14.73
CA ILE A 182 3.47 4.73 14.30
C ILE A 182 2.16 4.83 13.51
N ASP A 183 1.23 5.68 13.91
CA ASP A 183 -0.03 5.89 13.20
C ASP A 183 0.22 6.40 11.76
N ILE A 184 1.11 7.38 11.59
CA ILE A 184 1.50 7.89 10.27
C ILE A 184 2.27 6.82 9.47
N TYR A 185 3.26 6.17 10.09
CA TYR A 185 4.04 5.11 9.43
C TYR A 185 3.13 4.00 8.92
N TYR A 186 2.17 3.57 9.73
CA TYR A 186 1.20 2.55 9.38
C TYR A 186 0.33 2.97 8.18
N GLY A 187 -0.14 4.22 8.15
CA GLY A 187 -0.86 4.77 7.01
C GLY A 187 -0.06 4.69 5.71
N LEU A 188 1.24 5.00 5.75
CA LEU A 188 2.14 4.90 4.60
C LEU A 188 2.41 3.44 4.20
N HIS A 189 2.71 2.60 5.18
CA HIS A 189 3.11 1.21 5.00
C HIS A 189 1.98 0.32 4.48
N CYS A 190 0.81 0.37 5.14
CA CYS A 190 -0.30 -0.53 4.88
C CYS A 190 -1.37 0.07 3.96
N MET A 191 -1.62 1.39 4.05
CA MET A 191 -2.76 2.05 3.41
C MET A 191 -2.36 2.91 2.20
N ASN A 192 -1.10 2.88 1.79
CA ASN A 192 -0.59 3.70 0.68
C ASN A 192 -0.95 5.19 0.82
N ALA A 193 -1.01 5.70 2.07
CA ALA A 193 -1.39 7.07 2.36
C ALA A 193 -0.43 8.08 1.69
N GLY A 194 -0.97 9.10 1.05
CA GLY A 194 -0.21 10.17 0.45
C GLY A 194 0.02 11.35 1.41
N PHE A 195 0.63 12.40 0.89
CA PHE A 195 0.89 13.63 1.63
C PHE A 195 -0.38 14.25 2.23
N GLU A 196 -1.46 14.31 1.44
CA GLU A 196 -2.73 14.89 1.86
C GLU A 196 -3.38 14.07 2.98
N ASP A 197 -3.31 12.73 2.88
CA ASP A 197 -3.86 11.83 3.90
C ASP A 197 -3.15 12.01 5.24
N VAL A 198 -1.81 12.15 5.22
CA VAL A 198 -1.03 12.41 6.43
C VAL A 198 -1.36 13.78 7.03
N MET A 199 -1.55 14.81 6.19
CA MET A 199 -1.94 16.15 6.66
C MET A 199 -3.32 16.12 7.30
N ASN A 200 -4.30 15.45 6.65
CA ASN A 200 -5.65 15.28 7.19
C ASN A 200 -5.61 14.51 8.52
N ARG A 201 -4.80 13.45 8.58
CA ARG A 201 -4.64 12.66 9.80
C ARG A 201 -4.08 13.47 10.96
N LEU A 202 -3.06 14.29 10.70
CA LEU A 202 -2.51 15.21 11.71
C LEU A 202 -3.57 16.19 12.23
N ASP A 203 -4.40 16.73 11.35
CA ASP A 203 -5.48 17.66 11.73
C ASP A 203 -6.57 16.94 12.55
N GLU A 204 -7.00 15.74 12.14
CA GLU A 204 -7.96 14.89 12.87
C GLU A 204 -7.55 14.62 14.32
N ILE A 205 -6.26 14.31 14.54
CA ILE A 205 -5.72 14.07 15.88
C ILE A 205 -5.32 15.35 16.61
N GLY A 206 -5.62 16.51 16.02
CA GLY A 206 -5.40 17.83 16.63
C GLY A 206 -3.94 18.30 16.67
N VAL A 207 -3.06 17.71 15.87
CA VAL A 207 -1.66 18.11 15.74
C VAL A 207 -1.54 19.33 14.82
N LYS A 208 -0.88 20.39 15.31
CA LYS A 208 -0.70 21.65 14.57
C LYS A 208 0.77 21.99 14.46
N PHE A 209 1.13 22.68 13.38
CA PHE A 209 2.48 23.25 13.25
C PHE A 209 2.68 24.39 14.25
N ARG A 210 3.89 24.47 14.80
CA ARG A 210 4.28 25.59 15.67
C ARG A 210 4.45 26.87 14.84
N ARG A 211 4.39 28.01 15.51
CA ARG A 211 4.54 29.33 14.87
C ARG A 211 5.81 29.38 13.98
N LYS A 212 5.67 29.90 12.78
CA LYS A 212 6.69 30.03 11.72
C LYS A 212 7.10 28.72 11.02
N VAL A 213 6.41 27.62 11.26
CA VAL A 213 6.57 26.38 10.48
C VAL A 213 5.45 26.35 9.47
N ASP A 214 5.79 26.08 8.23
CA ASP A 214 4.80 25.98 7.14
C ASP A 214 4.76 24.57 6.51
N ILE A 215 3.92 24.43 5.50
CA ILE A 215 3.74 23.16 4.79
C ILE A 215 4.98 22.77 3.99
N GLY A 216 5.80 23.74 3.57
CA GLY A 216 7.07 23.52 2.88
C GLY A 216 8.08 22.85 3.80
N ASP A 217 8.23 23.39 5.04
CA ASP A 217 9.09 22.77 6.06
C ASP A 217 8.70 21.31 6.34
N PHE A 218 7.38 21.03 6.33
CA PHE A 218 6.90 19.64 6.51
C PHE A 218 7.24 18.78 5.30
N ALA A 219 7.02 19.27 4.08
CA ALA A 219 7.29 18.52 2.86
C ALA A 219 8.78 18.14 2.71
N GLU A 220 9.70 19.00 3.17
CA GLU A 220 11.14 18.75 3.15
C GLU A 220 11.56 17.54 3.99
N VAL A 221 10.86 17.24 5.08
CA VAL A 221 11.14 16.06 5.93
C VAL A 221 10.24 14.86 5.60
N TYR A 222 9.01 15.13 5.17
CA TYR A 222 8.06 14.08 4.81
C TYR A 222 8.49 13.33 3.55
N THR A 223 8.90 14.03 2.50
CA THR A 223 9.21 13.39 1.22
C THR A 223 10.35 12.38 1.31
N PRO A 224 11.51 12.70 1.93
CA PRO A 224 12.55 11.69 2.17
C PRO A 224 12.06 10.54 3.04
N PHE A 225 11.29 10.81 4.11
CA PHE A 225 10.74 9.78 4.97
C PHE A 225 9.82 8.83 4.20
N HIS A 226 8.81 9.37 3.49
CA HIS A 226 7.90 8.59 2.65
C HIS A 226 8.66 7.70 1.65
N ASN A 227 9.68 8.23 1.00
CA ASN A 227 10.45 7.52 0.00
C ASN A 227 11.29 6.37 0.57
N HIS A 228 11.52 6.35 1.88
CA HIS A 228 12.25 5.30 2.60
C HIS A 228 11.34 4.37 3.41
N VAL A 229 10.01 4.57 3.39
CA VAL A 229 9.08 3.63 4.01
C VAL A 229 8.85 2.44 3.08
N ARG A 230 8.96 1.22 3.61
CA ARG A 230 8.53 0.00 2.90
C ARG A 230 7.01 -0.05 2.86
N MET A 231 6.45 -0.34 1.70
CA MET A 231 5.00 -0.30 1.49
C MET A 231 4.47 -1.65 1.04
N GLN A 232 3.36 -2.09 1.61
CA GLN A 232 2.62 -3.26 1.12
C GLN A 232 2.27 -3.10 -0.36
N TYR A 233 1.80 -1.92 -0.78
CA TYR A 233 1.50 -1.54 -2.17
C TYR A 233 2.67 -1.76 -3.13
N ASN A 234 3.90 -1.74 -2.62
CA ASN A 234 5.15 -1.88 -3.37
C ASN A 234 5.80 -3.26 -3.21
N ARG A 235 5.07 -4.27 -2.76
CA ARG A 235 5.62 -5.59 -2.44
C ARG A 235 6.81 -5.52 -1.48
N GLY A 236 6.73 -4.65 -0.46
CA GLY A 236 7.76 -4.46 0.54
C GLY A 236 8.94 -3.59 0.11
N HIS A 237 8.96 -3.09 -1.11
CA HIS A 237 9.97 -2.10 -1.52
C HIS A 237 9.63 -0.70 -1.02
N THR A 238 10.67 0.10 -0.84
CA THR A 238 10.52 1.55 -0.70
C THR A 238 10.33 2.20 -2.09
N PRO A 239 9.70 3.39 -2.19
CA PRO A 239 9.63 4.14 -3.45
C PRO A 239 10.99 4.38 -4.10
N ASP A 240 12.02 4.71 -3.32
CA ASP A 240 13.37 4.95 -3.83
C ASP A 240 14.03 3.69 -4.39
N GLU A 241 13.85 2.53 -3.76
CA GLU A 241 14.33 1.24 -4.28
C GLU A 241 13.68 0.91 -5.63
N LEU A 242 12.37 1.08 -5.75
CA LEU A 242 11.67 0.85 -7.03
C LEU A 242 12.17 1.81 -8.10
N THR A 243 12.30 3.10 -7.76
CA THR A 243 12.82 4.10 -8.69
C THR A 243 14.23 3.75 -9.16
N ALA A 244 15.08 3.23 -8.25
CA ALA A 244 16.45 2.82 -8.58
C ALA A 244 16.54 1.61 -9.52
N MET A 245 15.50 0.76 -9.60
CA MET A 245 15.43 -0.39 -10.51
C MET A 245 15.30 0.00 -11.98
N TYR A 246 14.83 1.22 -12.25
CA TYR A 246 14.69 1.73 -13.61
C TYR A 246 15.90 2.58 -14.01
N PRO A 247 16.36 2.53 -15.26
CA PRO A 247 17.41 3.43 -15.75
C PRO A 247 16.94 4.89 -15.68
N PRO A 248 17.85 5.85 -15.53
CA PRO A 248 17.49 7.28 -15.37
C PRO A 248 16.53 7.79 -16.45
N GLU A 249 16.67 7.32 -17.68
CA GLU A 249 15.84 7.71 -18.82
C GLU A 249 14.39 7.21 -18.70
N GLU A 250 14.17 6.11 -17.96
CA GLU A 250 12.85 5.52 -17.73
C GLU A 250 12.18 6.07 -16.46
N ARG A 251 12.93 6.80 -15.59
CA ARG A 251 12.39 7.39 -14.36
C ARG A 251 11.59 8.67 -14.63
N ILE A 252 11.75 9.26 -15.80
CA ILE A 252 10.97 10.44 -16.18
C ILE A 252 9.57 9.99 -16.56
N PRO A 253 8.51 10.47 -15.88
CA PRO A 253 7.14 10.14 -16.25
C PRO A 253 6.87 10.55 -17.71
N LYS A 254 6.30 9.66 -18.50
CA LYS A 254 5.88 9.97 -19.89
C LYS A 254 4.64 10.85 -19.94
N SER A 255 3.84 10.84 -18.88
CA SER A 255 2.69 11.72 -18.74
C SER A 255 2.46 12.03 -17.27
N ILE A 256 2.04 13.25 -16.99
CA ILE A 256 1.60 13.71 -15.67
C ILE A 256 0.23 14.35 -15.88
N SER A 257 -0.68 14.21 -14.93
CA SER A 257 -1.99 14.85 -14.94
C SER A 257 -2.23 15.58 -13.62
N PHE A 258 -3.06 16.62 -13.67
CA PHE A 258 -3.51 17.28 -12.45
C PHE A 258 -4.41 16.36 -11.63
N GLY A 259 -4.23 16.40 -10.31
CA GLY A 259 -5.14 15.74 -9.39
C GLY A 259 -6.57 16.33 -9.47
N PRO A 260 -7.59 15.59 -8.97
CA PRO A 260 -8.99 15.99 -9.08
C PRO A 260 -9.27 17.37 -8.48
N ASN A 261 -8.62 17.73 -7.38
CA ASN A 261 -8.80 19.04 -6.72
C ASN A 261 -8.30 20.19 -7.58
N ILE A 262 -7.15 20.05 -8.22
CA ILE A 262 -6.61 21.08 -9.14
C ILE A 262 -7.47 21.19 -10.39
N ARG A 263 -7.91 20.05 -10.95
CA ARG A 263 -8.83 20.03 -12.09
C ARG A 263 -10.13 20.76 -11.78
N GLN A 264 -10.69 20.51 -10.59
CA GLN A 264 -11.90 21.21 -10.15
C GLN A 264 -11.67 22.70 -9.95
N ALA A 265 -10.55 23.09 -9.29
CA ALA A 265 -10.21 24.49 -9.07
C ALA A 265 -9.98 25.27 -10.38
N ILE A 266 -9.47 24.62 -11.42
CA ILE A 266 -9.38 25.20 -12.77
C ILE A 266 -10.77 25.31 -13.40
N ALA A 267 -11.60 24.27 -13.25
CA ALA A 267 -12.93 24.22 -13.86
C ALA A 267 -13.93 25.23 -13.27
N ASP A 268 -13.89 25.45 -11.96
CA ASP A 268 -14.78 26.38 -11.24
C ASP A 268 -14.22 27.82 -11.15
N GLY A 269 -12.98 28.04 -11.65
CA GLY A 269 -12.33 29.33 -11.70
C GLY A 269 -11.70 29.80 -10.38
N THR A 270 -11.62 28.92 -9.37
CA THR A 270 -10.92 29.21 -8.11
C THR A 270 -9.41 29.34 -8.34
N MET A 271 -8.87 28.63 -9.33
CA MET A 271 -7.48 28.75 -9.79
C MET A 271 -7.44 29.41 -11.16
N ASN A 272 -6.63 30.47 -11.28
CA ASN A 272 -6.47 31.18 -12.55
C ASN A 272 -5.64 30.35 -13.55
N PRO A 273 -6.22 29.91 -14.67
CA PRO A 273 -5.51 29.05 -15.63
C PRO A 273 -4.34 29.72 -16.33
N ASP A 274 -4.37 31.06 -16.49
CA ASP A 274 -3.30 31.79 -17.17
C ASP A 274 -2.09 31.97 -16.24
N GLU A 275 -2.31 32.19 -14.95
CA GLU A 275 -1.24 32.20 -13.95
C GLU A 275 -0.60 30.80 -13.82
N LEU A 276 -1.42 29.75 -13.81
CA LEU A 276 -0.93 28.38 -13.78
C LEU A 276 -0.08 28.05 -15.02
N ARG A 277 -0.49 28.49 -16.23
CA ARG A 277 0.31 28.34 -17.45
C ARG A 277 1.64 29.05 -17.36
N GLN A 278 1.65 30.29 -16.85
CA GLN A 278 2.88 31.04 -16.67
C GLN A 278 3.83 30.35 -15.68
N GLY A 279 3.27 29.80 -14.56
CA GLY A 279 4.05 29.03 -13.60
C GLY A 279 4.68 27.80 -14.24
N ILE A 280 3.90 27.01 -15.03
CA ILE A 280 4.40 25.83 -15.73
C ILE A 280 5.48 26.18 -16.77
N LEU A 281 5.32 27.28 -17.45
CA LEU A 281 6.33 27.78 -18.45
C LEU A 281 7.62 28.22 -17.76
N ALA A 282 7.55 28.77 -16.57
CA ALA A 282 8.70 29.24 -15.80
C ALA A 282 9.39 28.13 -14.99
N MET A 283 8.68 26.99 -14.75
CA MET A 283 9.19 25.87 -13.96
C MET A 283 10.21 25.07 -14.76
N GLU A 284 11.31 24.66 -14.11
CA GLU A 284 12.22 23.67 -14.67
C GLU A 284 11.53 22.30 -14.68
N MET A 285 11.45 21.71 -15.87
CA MET A 285 10.77 20.42 -16.06
C MET A 285 11.73 19.36 -16.59
N PRO A 286 11.53 18.06 -16.20
CA PRO A 286 12.35 16.95 -16.67
C PRO A 286 12.33 16.77 -18.18
N SER A 287 11.24 17.12 -18.84
CA SER A 287 11.12 17.08 -20.32
C SER A 287 10.13 18.14 -20.84
N GLU A 288 10.34 18.58 -22.07
CA GLU A 288 9.41 19.47 -22.76
C GLU A 288 8.06 18.79 -23.07
N GLU A 289 8.07 17.47 -23.26
CA GLU A 289 6.85 16.68 -23.48
C GLU A 289 5.91 16.75 -22.27
N LEU A 290 6.46 16.64 -21.05
CA LEU A 290 5.68 16.80 -19.82
C LEU A 290 5.08 18.19 -19.67
N ARG A 291 5.85 19.23 -20.01
CA ARG A 291 5.37 20.62 -20.02
C ARG A 291 4.17 20.76 -20.95
N MET A 292 4.29 20.24 -22.16
CA MET A 292 3.21 20.28 -23.15
C MET A 292 1.97 19.51 -22.70
N ASN A 293 2.14 18.39 -22.00
CA ASN A 293 1.02 17.63 -21.45
C ASN A 293 0.21 18.44 -20.41
N PHE A 294 0.88 19.14 -19.50
CA PHE A 294 0.18 20.02 -18.55
C PHE A 294 -0.55 21.18 -19.24
N LEU A 295 0.11 21.84 -20.19
CA LEU A 295 -0.49 22.95 -20.93
C LEU A 295 -1.72 22.51 -21.74
N LYS A 296 -1.65 21.33 -22.32
CA LYS A 296 -2.77 20.69 -23.03
C LYS A 296 -3.91 20.35 -22.09
N GLU A 297 -3.61 19.78 -20.92
CA GLU A 297 -4.62 19.44 -19.92
C GLU A 297 -5.38 20.68 -19.40
N ILE A 298 -4.69 21.78 -19.13
CA ILE A 298 -5.35 23.05 -18.77
C ILE A 298 -6.31 23.48 -19.88
N ALA A 299 -5.89 23.39 -21.14
CA ALA A 299 -6.74 23.75 -22.27
C ALA A 299 -7.96 22.83 -22.41
N GLU A 300 -7.82 21.55 -22.16
CA GLU A 300 -8.91 20.56 -22.17
C GLU A 300 -9.93 20.85 -21.07
N ILE A 301 -9.48 21.12 -19.84
CA ILE A 301 -10.36 21.46 -18.72
C ILE A 301 -11.15 22.74 -19.04
N GLN A 302 -10.49 23.78 -19.53
CA GLN A 302 -11.17 25.04 -19.92
C GLN A 302 -12.17 24.86 -21.07
N ASN A 303 -11.87 23.98 -22.03
CA ASN A 303 -12.77 23.71 -23.15
C ASN A 303 -13.96 22.85 -22.73
N GLY A 304 -13.78 21.93 -21.76
CA GLY A 304 -14.85 21.10 -21.19
C GLY A 304 -15.85 21.91 -20.35
N THR A 305 -15.43 23.04 -19.78
CA THR A 305 -16.30 23.96 -19.02
C THR A 305 -17.08 24.94 -19.91
N LYS A 306 -16.72 25.07 -21.19
CA LYS A 306 -17.51 25.90 -22.12
C LYS A 306 -18.81 25.16 -22.49
N PRO A 307 -20.01 25.79 -22.28
CA PRO A 307 -21.25 25.19 -22.73
C PRO A 307 -21.14 24.92 -24.24
N LYS A 308 -21.46 23.68 -24.63
CA LYS A 308 -21.52 23.30 -26.05
C LYS A 308 -22.43 24.30 -26.75
N LYS A 309 -21.92 25.07 -27.71
CA LYS A 309 -22.75 25.93 -28.52
C LYS A 309 -23.75 25.04 -29.28
N VAL A 310 -25.01 25.08 -28.88
CA VAL A 310 -26.06 24.37 -29.56
C VAL A 310 -26.22 25.05 -30.94
N GLY A 311 -25.98 24.30 -31.99
CA GLY A 311 -26.17 24.76 -33.35
C GLY A 311 -27.64 25.00 -33.61
N ARG A 312 -27.96 25.87 -34.59
CA ARG A 312 -29.35 26.27 -34.90
C ARG A 312 -30.27 25.10 -35.28
N ASN A 313 -29.69 23.92 -35.58
CA ASN A 313 -30.36 22.69 -35.97
C ASN A 313 -30.18 21.52 -35.00
N ASP A 314 -29.57 21.75 -33.84
CA ASP A 314 -29.40 20.70 -32.84
C ASP A 314 -30.68 20.54 -32.00
N PRO A 315 -31.04 19.33 -31.58
CA PRO A 315 -32.19 19.13 -30.66
C PRO A 315 -31.96 19.89 -29.37
N CYS A 316 -33.05 20.47 -28.82
CA CYS A 316 -33.02 21.23 -27.59
C CYS A 316 -32.53 20.30 -26.43
N PRO A 317 -31.53 20.71 -25.64
CA PRO A 317 -31.05 19.92 -24.50
C PRO A 317 -32.08 19.79 -23.36
N CYS A 318 -33.23 20.45 -23.48
CA CYS A 318 -34.33 20.37 -22.51
C CYS A 318 -35.38 19.28 -22.84
N GLY A 319 -35.18 18.44 -23.85
CA GLY A 319 -36.04 17.31 -24.24
C GLY A 319 -37.05 17.67 -25.29
#